data_6c2a4ad786a473a08397adbac80efa72
#
_entry.id   6c2a4ad786a473a08397adbac80efa72
#
_cell.length_a   1.000
_cell.length_b   1.000
_cell.length_c   1.000
_cell.angle_alpha   90.00
_cell.angle_beta   90.00
_cell.angle_gamma   90.00
#
_symmetry.space_group_name_H-M   'P 1'
#
loop_
_entity.id
_entity.type
_entity.pdbx_description
1 polymer ?
#
loop_
_entity_poly.entity_id
_entity_poly.type
_entity_poly.pdbx_seq_one_letter_code
_entity_poly.pdbx_strand_id
1 'polypeptide(L)'
;MNYTEAQLMEVFRKKLAARGSRGIMGLGRSFKIADDDGSKNLNMEEFKKAIHDFRVGLGPQDSEKLFGIFDRSGDGAIDYDEFLRGVRGGMNEFRMGLAKRAFGVMDKDGSGVLDIDDIRQRYNAKHHPDVKAGKKTEDEILYEFLDTFEAHHSDNKADARDGSVSMDEWIEYYNNVSMSIDRDDYFELMMNNTWNFKGDRVTKKGWGGEV
;
A
#
# COMPACT_ATOMS: atom_id res chain seq x y z
N MET A 1 -18.92 9.57 25.66
CA MET A 1 -19.42 9.81 24.28
C MET A 1 -19.13 8.54 23.48
N ASN A 2 -20.11 8.02 22.75
CA ASN A 2 -19.82 6.86 21.89
C ASN A 2 -19.37 7.38 20.52
N TYR A 3 -18.06 7.40 20.31
CA TYR A 3 -17.51 7.72 19.00
C TYR A 3 -17.77 6.59 18.00
N THR A 4 -18.07 6.93 16.75
CA THR A 4 -17.99 6.00 15.63
C THR A 4 -16.51 5.79 15.23
N GLU A 5 -16.18 4.72 14.51
CA GLU A 5 -14.83 4.45 14.04
C GLU A 5 -14.26 5.63 13.22
N ALA A 6 -15.08 6.17 12.30
CA ALA A 6 -14.69 7.32 11.50
C ALA A 6 -14.36 8.55 12.37
N GLN A 7 -15.14 8.79 13.44
CA GLN A 7 -14.87 9.89 14.36
C GLN A 7 -13.59 9.68 15.18
N LEU A 8 -13.34 8.44 15.66
CA LEU A 8 -12.10 8.10 16.34
C LEU A 8 -10.87 8.37 15.46
N MET A 9 -10.92 7.90 14.22
CA MET A 9 -9.84 8.13 13.24
C MET A 9 -9.65 9.60 12.94
N GLU A 10 -10.72 10.37 12.79
CA GLU A 10 -10.64 11.81 12.52
C GLU A 10 -10.00 12.56 13.69
N VAL A 11 -10.41 12.27 14.92
CA VAL A 11 -9.83 12.87 16.15
C VAL A 11 -8.33 12.56 16.22
N PHE A 12 -7.95 11.31 16.01
CA PHE A 12 -6.55 10.88 16.05
C PHE A 12 -5.70 11.60 14.97
N ARG A 13 -6.15 11.60 13.72
CA ARG A 13 -5.48 12.27 12.61
C ARG A 13 -5.28 13.76 12.86
N LYS A 14 -6.31 14.45 13.35
CA LYS A 14 -6.24 15.89 13.69
C LYS A 14 -5.18 16.15 14.76
N LYS A 15 -5.09 15.30 15.78
CA LYS A 15 -4.11 15.45 16.86
C LYS A 15 -2.68 15.19 16.39
N LEU A 16 -2.46 14.17 15.60
CA LEU A 16 -1.15 13.92 14.98
C LEU A 16 -0.72 15.09 14.08
N ALA A 17 -1.61 15.58 13.23
CA ALA A 17 -1.33 16.71 12.35
C ALA A 17 -1.00 18.00 13.12
N ALA A 18 -1.68 18.24 14.24
CA ALA A 18 -1.42 19.39 15.12
C ALA A 18 -0.04 19.32 15.79
N ARG A 19 0.51 18.13 16.00
CA ARG A 19 1.89 17.93 16.51
C ARG A 19 2.98 18.03 15.43
N GLY A 20 2.61 18.31 14.20
CA GLY A 20 3.54 18.34 13.06
C GLY A 20 3.83 16.97 12.46
N SER A 21 3.12 15.92 12.88
CA SER A 21 3.22 14.58 12.29
C SER A 21 2.45 14.56 10.96
N ARG A 22 3.00 15.26 9.97
CA ARG A 22 2.50 15.33 8.61
C ARG A 22 3.49 14.66 7.68
N GLY A 23 2.98 13.95 6.69
CA GLY A 23 3.80 13.19 5.77
C GLY A 23 4.49 11.98 6.41
N ILE A 24 5.13 11.17 5.60
CA ILE A 24 5.74 9.88 6.00
C ILE A 24 6.78 10.07 7.11
N MET A 25 7.67 11.05 6.95
CA MET A 25 8.73 11.28 7.92
C MET A 25 8.19 11.70 9.30
N GLY A 26 7.14 12.53 9.33
CA GLY A 26 6.48 12.95 10.55
C GLY A 26 5.76 11.79 11.24
N LEU A 27 5.07 10.96 10.47
CA LEU A 27 4.38 9.77 10.96
C LEU A 27 5.37 8.71 11.46
N GLY A 28 6.45 8.45 10.72
CA GLY A 28 7.51 7.54 11.13
C GLY A 28 8.17 7.96 12.45
N ARG A 29 8.38 9.27 12.65
CA ARG A 29 8.88 9.79 13.93
C ARG A 29 7.88 9.55 15.06
N SER A 30 6.58 9.79 14.84
CA SER A 30 5.54 9.56 15.84
C SER A 30 5.42 8.09 16.22
N PHE A 31 5.50 7.19 15.24
CA PHE A 31 5.52 5.75 15.48
C PHE A 31 6.73 5.36 16.34
N LYS A 32 7.93 5.80 15.95
CA LYS A 32 9.15 5.51 16.70
C LYS A 32 9.17 6.07 18.13
N ILE A 33 8.47 7.19 18.37
CA ILE A 33 8.33 7.75 19.73
C ILE A 33 7.37 6.90 20.56
N ALA A 34 6.38 6.27 19.93
CA ALA A 34 5.40 5.42 20.60
C ALA A 34 5.95 4.01 20.88
N ASP A 35 6.83 3.50 20.04
CA ASP A 35 7.54 2.22 20.17
C ASP A 35 8.65 2.34 21.22
N ASP A 36 8.30 2.06 22.47
CA ASP A 36 9.21 2.25 23.62
C ASP A 36 10.28 1.17 23.72
N ASP A 37 9.94 -0.07 23.34
CA ASP A 37 10.83 -1.23 23.46
C ASP A 37 11.67 -1.49 22.19
N GLY A 38 11.39 -0.75 21.11
CA GLY A 38 12.10 -0.87 19.83
C GLY A 38 11.72 -2.13 19.04
N SER A 39 10.58 -2.74 19.34
CA SER A 39 10.07 -3.95 18.66
C SER A 39 9.68 -3.71 17.21
N LYS A 40 9.53 -2.44 16.80
CA LYS A 40 8.99 -1.95 15.53
C LYS A 40 7.48 -2.17 15.37
N ASN A 41 6.81 -2.55 16.44
CA ASN A 41 5.38 -2.69 16.55
C ASN A 41 4.89 -1.85 17.74
N LEU A 42 3.61 -1.54 17.79
CA LEU A 42 2.99 -0.92 18.97
C LEU A 42 2.05 -1.92 19.59
N ASN A 43 2.36 -2.37 20.80
CA ASN A 43 1.42 -3.12 21.61
C ASN A 43 0.34 -2.21 22.19
N MET A 44 -0.69 -2.80 22.82
CA MET A 44 -1.82 -2.05 23.39
C MET A 44 -1.38 -1.00 24.42
N GLU A 45 -0.38 -1.29 25.25
CA GLU A 45 0.08 -0.38 26.31
C GLU A 45 0.84 0.81 25.71
N GLU A 46 1.72 0.56 24.74
CA GLU A 46 2.44 1.60 24.00
C GLU A 46 1.49 2.49 23.22
N PHE A 47 0.47 1.89 22.57
CA PHE A 47 -0.54 2.65 21.86
C PHE A 47 -1.37 3.54 22.83
N LYS A 48 -1.83 3.00 23.98
CA LYS A 48 -2.53 3.79 24.99
C LYS A 48 -1.66 4.93 25.53
N LYS A 49 -0.38 4.67 25.78
CA LYS A 49 0.58 5.70 26.17
C LYS A 49 0.72 6.77 25.08
N ALA A 50 0.84 6.37 23.80
CA ALA A 50 0.89 7.30 22.69
C ALA A 50 -0.39 8.16 22.60
N ILE A 51 -1.57 7.58 22.77
CA ILE A 51 -2.85 8.32 22.83
C ILE A 51 -2.82 9.40 23.91
N HIS A 52 -2.29 9.06 25.11
CA HIS A 52 -2.13 10.02 26.21
C HIS A 52 -1.10 11.10 25.87
N ASP A 53 0.11 10.73 25.45
CA ASP A 53 1.22 11.63 25.19
C ASP A 53 0.95 12.57 23.99
N PHE A 54 0.20 12.08 23.02
CA PHE A 54 -0.26 12.87 21.88
C PHE A 54 -1.46 13.76 22.23
N ARG A 55 -1.97 13.65 23.46
CA ARG A 55 -3.14 14.41 23.96
C ARG A 55 -4.34 14.24 23.02
N VAL A 56 -4.58 13.02 22.60
CA VAL A 56 -5.71 12.71 21.69
C VAL A 56 -7.04 12.96 22.40
N GLY A 57 -7.09 12.70 23.72
CA GLY A 57 -8.26 12.97 24.54
C GLY A 57 -9.32 11.85 24.48
N LEU A 58 -8.89 10.63 24.14
CA LEU A 58 -9.73 9.44 24.14
C LEU A 58 -9.65 8.73 25.49
N GLY A 59 -10.80 8.18 25.92
CA GLY A 59 -10.86 7.31 27.09
C GLY A 59 -10.34 5.89 26.78
N PRO A 60 -10.17 5.04 27.82
CA PRO A 60 -9.62 3.70 27.64
C PRO A 60 -10.38 2.85 26.62
N GLN A 61 -11.70 2.83 26.68
CA GLN A 61 -12.54 2.06 25.75
C GLN A 61 -12.43 2.55 24.30
N ASP A 62 -12.37 3.87 24.10
CA ASP A 62 -12.21 4.45 22.77
C ASP A 62 -10.79 4.21 22.21
N SER A 63 -9.78 4.18 23.09
CA SER A 63 -8.41 3.81 22.72
C SER A 63 -8.30 2.34 22.30
N GLU A 64 -8.99 1.43 22.98
CA GLU A 64 -9.06 0.01 22.62
C GLU A 64 -9.77 -0.21 21.27
N LYS A 65 -10.89 0.50 21.07
CA LYS A 65 -11.56 0.47 19.76
C LYS A 65 -10.65 0.99 18.64
N LEU A 66 -9.97 2.10 18.90
CA LEU A 66 -9.05 2.69 17.93
C LEU A 66 -7.88 1.74 17.63
N PHE A 67 -7.34 1.06 18.65
CA PHE A 67 -6.32 0.04 18.46
C PHE A 67 -6.81 -1.06 17.50
N GLY A 68 -7.99 -1.62 17.72
CA GLY A 68 -8.56 -2.65 16.83
C GLY A 68 -8.86 -2.18 15.40
N ILE A 69 -9.00 -0.87 15.17
CA ILE A 69 -9.10 -0.32 13.79
C ILE A 69 -7.73 -0.34 13.10
N PHE A 70 -6.65 -0.14 13.85
CA PHE A 70 -5.28 -0.18 13.33
C PHE A 70 -4.77 -1.61 13.18
N ASP A 71 -4.94 -2.46 14.19
CA ASP A 71 -4.57 -3.88 14.22
C ASP A 71 -5.50 -4.68 13.29
N ARG A 72 -5.21 -4.66 12.01
CA ARG A 72 -6.02 -5.35 10.99
C ARG A 72 -5.69 -6.83 10.88
N SER A 73 -4.45 -7.19 11.15
CA SER A 73 -3.99 -8.58 11.17
C SER A 73 -4.62 -9.35 12.33
N GLY A 74 -4.97 -8.66 13.42
CA GLY A 74 -5.52 -9.24 14.65
C GLY A 74 -4.48 -9.98 15.47
N ASP A 75 -3.19 -9.64 15.29
CA ASP A 75 -2.09 -10.28 16.02
C ASP A 75 -1.83 -9.65 17.40
N GLY A 76 -2.54 -8.57 17.72
CA GLY A 76 -2.44 -7.86 19.00
C GLY A 76 -1.35 -6.80 19.06
N ALA A 77 -0.78 -6.45 17.92
CA ALA A 77 0.19 -5.37 17.75
C ALA A 77 -0.15 -4.53 16.52
N ILE A 78 0.35 -3.31 16.44
CA ILE A 78 0.21 -2.45 15.27
C ILE A 78 1.58 -2.29 14.66
N ASP A 79 1.79 -2.81 13.47
CA ASP A 79 3.02 -2.56 12.72
C ASP A 79 3.02 -1.17 12.06
N TYR A 80 4.15 -0.81 11.45
CA TYR A 80 4.28 0.52 10.84
C TYR A 80 3.36 0.71 9.62
N ASP A 81 3.13 -0.33 8.84
CA ASP A 81 2.25 -0.26 7.65
C ASP A 81 0.77 -0.15 8.06
N GLU A 82 0.34 -0.89 9.07
CA GLU A 82 -0.98 -0.75 9.68
C GLU A 82 -1.20 0.65 10.25
N PHE A 83 -0.17 1.19 10.95
CA PHE A 83 -0.21 2.55 11.48
C PHE A 83 -0.34 3.57 10.35
N LEU A 84 0.49 3.49 9.30
CA LEU A 84 0.42 4.39 8.14
C LEU A 84 -0.94 4.29 7.45
N ARG A 85 -1.41 3.08 7.20
CA ARG A 85 -2.71 2.82 6.56
C ARG A 85 -3.84 3.43 7.38
N GLY A 86 -3.84 3.21 8.68
CA GLY A 86 -4.82 3.79 9.59
C GLY A 86 -4.79 5.33 9.55
N VAL A 87 -3.61 5.95 9.67
CA VAL A 87 -3.51 7.41 9.71
C VAL A 87 -3.80 8.05 8.34
N ARG A 88 -3.29 7.52 7.25
CA ARG A 88 -3.44 8.14 5.92
C ARG A 88 -4.77 7.77 5.25
N GLY A 89 -5.33 6.61 5.60
CA GLY A 89 -6.51 6.08 4.94
C GLY A 89 -6.21 5.53 3.55
N GLY A 90 -7.24 5.20 2.81
CA GLY A 90 -7.12 4.77 1.41
C GLY A 90 -6.75 5.89 0.45
N MET A 91 -6.55 5.54 -0.81
CA MET A 91 -6.36 6.52 -1.88
C MET A 91 -7.54 7.48 -1.97
N ASN A 92 -7.27 8.76 -2.24
CA ASN A 92 -8.31 9.70 -2.63
C ASN A 92 -8.86 9.37 -4.03
N GLU A 93 -9.97 10.02 -4.42
CA GLU A 93 -10.63 9.76 -5.71
C GLU A 93 -9.71 9.97 -6.92
N PHE A 94 -8.82 10.96 -6.85
CA PHE A 94 -7.85 11.23 -7.91
C PHE A 94 -6.87 10.05 -8.09
N ARG A 95 -6.25 9.59 -7.01
CA ARG A 95 -5.31 8.46 -7.03
C ARG A 95 -6.01 7.16 -7.41
N MET A 96 -7.21 6.95 -6.88
CA MET A 96 -8.06 5.81 -7.23
C MET A 96 -8.37 5.79 -8.74
N GLY A 97 -8.67 6.94 -9.32
CA GLY A 97 -8.89 7.09 -10.76
C GLY A 97 -7.67 6.70 -11.59
N LEU A 98 -6.46 7.10 -11.14
CA LEU A 98 -5.21 6.72 -11.81
C LEU A 98 -4.95 5.20 -11.71
N ALA A 99 -5.18 4.60 -10.55
CA ALA A 99 -5.01 3.15 -10.36
C ALA A 99 -6.00 2.35 -11.24
N LYS A 100 -7.28 2.72 -11.27
CA LYS A 100 -8.28 2.10 -12.15
C LYS A 100 -7.96 2.28 -13.63
N ARG A 101 -7.45 3.45 -14.01
CA ARG A 101 -7.01 3.69 -15.39
C ARG A 101 -5.85 2.77 -15.77
N ALA A 102 -4.90 2.56 -14.86
CA ALA A 102 -3.78 1.66 -15.08
C ALA A 102 -4.23 0.22 -15.27
N PHE A 103 -5.17 -0.24 -14.44
CA PHE A 103 -5.79 -1.55 -14.60
C PHE A 103 -6.41 -1.72 -16.00
N GLY A 104 -7.27 -0.79 -16.42
CA GLY A 104 -7.90 -0.86 -17.74
C GLY A 104 -6.94 -0.72 -18.94
N VAL A 105 -5.73 -0.17 -18.73
CA VAL A 105 -4.67 -0.20 -19.75
C VAL A 105 -4.08 -1.62 -19.89
N MET A 106 -4.03 -2.37 -18.80
CA MET A 106 -3.50 -3.73 -18.77
C MET A 106 -4.56 -4.77 -19.18
N ASP A 107 -5.75 -4.69 -18.62
CA ASP A 107 -6.93 -5.53 -18.93
C ASP A 107 -7.46 -5.17 -20.33
N LYS A 108 -6.96 -5.83 -21.34
CA LYS A 108 -7.30 -5.52 -22.73
C LYS A 108 -8.51 -6.28 -23.24
N ASP A 109 -8.71 -7.47 -22.75
CA ASP A 109 -9.85 -8.29 -23.13
C ASP A 109 -11.12 -7.92 -22.36
N GLY A 110 -10.98 -7.05 -21.31
CA GLY A 110 -12.08 -6.59 -20.49
C GLY A 110 -12.63 -7.68 -19.57
N SER A 111 -11.79 -8.66 -19.21
CA SER A 111 -12.17 -9.77 -18.32
C SER A 111 -12.45 -9.31 -16.89
N GLY A 112 -11.86 -8.17 -16.47
CA GLY A 112 -11.93 -7.65 -15.11
C GLY A 112 -10.92 -8.26 -14.17
N VAL A 113 -10.01 -9.09 -14.66
CA VAL A 113 -8.84 -9.62 -13.97
C VAL A 113 -7.61 -9.46 -14.87
N LEU A 114 -6.43 -9.36 -14.28
CA LEU A 114 -5.17 -9.36 -15.03
C LEU A 114 -4.55 -10.75 -14.93
N ASP A 115 -4.36 -11.36 -16.04
CA ASP A 115 -3.70 -12.67 -16.13
C ASP A 115 -2.33 -12.57 -16.83
N ILE A 116 -1.67 -13.71 -16.99
CA ILE A 116 -0.34 -13.77 -17.60
C ILE A 116 -0.36 -13.30 -19.07
N ASP A 117 -1.47 -13.44 -19.79
CA ASP A 117 -1.56 -13.05 -21.19
C ASP A 117 -1.69 -11.54 -21.35
N ASP A 118 -2.38 -10.86 -20.43
CA ASP A 118 -2.41 -9.40 -20.34
C ASP A 118 -1.02 -8.83 -20.08
N ILE A 119 -0.32 -9.40 -19.10
CA ILE A 119 1.03 -8.95 -18.74
C ILE A 119 2.01 -9.20 -19.89
N ARG A 120 1.96 -10.38 -20.54
CA ARG A 120 2.84 -10.75 -21.66
C ARG A 120 2.78 -9.78 -22.83
N GLN A 121 1.63 -9.16 -23.07
CA GLN A 121 1.46 -8.18 -24.13
C GLN A 121 2.14 -6.83 -23.84
N ARG A 122 2.39 -6.52 -22.58
CA ARG A 122 2.94 -5.24 -22.11
C ARG A 122 4.37 -5.34 -21.60
N TYR A 123 4.70 -6.44 -20.95
CA TYR A 123 5.99 -6.67 -20.34
C TYR A 123 6.83 -7.64 -21.18
N ASN A 124 7.96 -7.17 -21.67
CA ASN A 124 8.88 -8.00 -22.44
C ASN A 124 9.89 -8.68 -21.53
N ALA A 125 9.50 -9.82 -20.96
CA ALA A 125 10.33 -10.60 -20.04
C ALA A 125 11.63 -11.14 -20.68
N LYS A 126 11.73 -11.21 -22.02
CA LYS A 126 12.93 -11.67 -22.76
C LYS A 126 14.21 -10.91 -22.40
N HIS A 127 14.04 -9.67 -21.99
CA HIS A 127 15.17 -8.81 -21.63
C HIS A 127 15.53 -8.85 -20.15
N HIS A 128 14.75 -9.57 -19.31
CA HIS A 128 15.05 -9.71 -17.90
C HIS A 128 16.42 -10.39 -17.70
N PRO A 129 17.26 -9.92 -16.76
CA PRO A 129 18.60 -10.48 -16.54
C PRO A 129 18.60 -11.98 -16.27
N ASP A 130 17.65 -12.49 -15.47
CA ASP A 130 17.58 -13.90 -15.12
C ASP A 130 17.12 -14.78 -16.29
N VAL A 131 16.28 -14.25 -17.20
CA VAL A 131 15.92 -14.94 -18.44
C VAL A 131 17.12 -15.02 -19.37
N LYS A 132 17.84 -13.91 -19.54
CA LYS A 132 19.08 -13.90 -20.35
C LYS A 132 20.17 -14.82 -19.79
N ALA A 133 20.22 -14.96 -18.47
CA ALA A 133 21.18 -15.85 -17.80
C ALA A 133 20.72 -17.31 -17.78
N GLY A 134 19.54 -17.63 -18.31
CA GLY A 134 18.96 -18.99 -18.32
C GLY A 134 18.56 -19.49 -16.91
N LYS A 135 18.40 -18.59 -15.92
CA LYS A 135 18.02 -18.94 -14.55
C LYS A 135 16.52 -19.07 -14.40
N LYS A 136 15.74 -18.32 -15.17
CA LYS A 136 14.29 -18.30 -15.16
C LYS A 136 13.74 -18.25 -16.58
N THR A 137 12.54 -18.76 -16.75
CA THR A 137 11.75 -18.61 -17.97
C THR A 137 11.05 -17.26 -18.01
N GLU A 138 10.56 -16.85 -19.18
CA GLU A 138 9.75 -15.64 -19.32
C GLU A 138 8.48 -15.73 -18.46
N ASP A 139 7.82 -16.89 -18.44
CA ASP A 139 6.59 -17.10 -17.69
C ASP A 139 6.82 -17.00 -16.18
N GLU A 140 7.92 -17.55 -15.65
CA GLU A 140 8.25 -17.38 -14.23
C GLU A 140 8.41 -15.90 -13.84
N ILE A 141 9.00 -15.06 -14.70
CA ILE A 141 9.11 -13.61 -14.45
C ILE A 141 7.73 -12.93 -14.51
N LEU A 142 6.86 -13.35 -15.41
CA LEU A 142 5.51 -12.81 -15.51
C LEU A 142 4.65 -13.19 -14.29
N TYR A 143 4.75 -14.43 -13.81
CA TYR A 143 4.08 -14.85 -12.59
C TYR A 143 4.62 -14.11 -11.35
N GLU A 144 5.93 -13.91 -11.23
CA GLU A 144 6.49 -13.11 -10.13
C GLU A 144 5.98 -11.66 -10.14
N PHE A 145 5.70 -11.12 -11.33
CA PHE A 145 5.07 -9.81 -11.43
C PHE A 145 3.64 -9.83 -10.88
N LEU A 146 2.81 -10.82 -11.25
CA LEU A 146 1.46 -10.98 -10.71
C LEU A 146 1.48 -11.24 -9.20
N ASP A 147 2.36 -12.12 -8.72
CA ASP A 147 2.56 -12.42 -7.30
C ASP A 147 2.82 -11.16 -6.46
N THR A 148 3.41 -10.11 -7.04
CA THR A 148 3.65 -8.86 -6.33
C THR A 148 2.36 -8.20 -5.86
N PHE A 149 1.28 -8.33 -6.62
CA PHE A 149 -0.03 -7.77 -6.26
C PHE A 149 -0.80 -8.71 -5.32
N GLU A 150 -0.79 -10.00 -5.59
CA GLU A 150 -1.47 -11.01 -4.77
C GLU A 150 -0.88 -11.10 -3.35
N ALA A 151 0.44 -10.96 -3.20
CA ALA A 151 1.12 -11.06 -1.91
C ALA A 151 0.64 -10.01 -0.90
N HIS A 152 0.15 -8.86 -1.37
CA HIS A 152 -0.37 -7.79 -0.51
C HIS A 152 -1.81 -7.99 -0.06
N HIS A 153 -2.56 -8.87 -0.70
CA HIS A 153 -3.95 -9.18 -0.33
C HIS A 153 -4.06 -10.31 0.70
N SER A 154 -3.04 -11.13 0.83
CA SER A 154 -3.09 -12.42 1.53
C SER A 154 -2.56 -12.42 2.97
N ASP A 155 -2.77 -11.35 3.78
CA ASP A 155 -2.46 -11.42 5.21
C ASP A 155 -3.25 -12.53 5.96
N ASN A 156 -4.21 -13.20 5.29
CA ASN A 156 -5.03 -14.24 5.90
C ASN A 156 -5.34 -15.49 5.07
N LYS A 157 -4.78 -15.67 3.86
CA LYS A 157 -5.04 -16.89 3.06
C LYS A 157 -3.81 -17.34 2.26
N ALA A 158 -3.05 -18.26 2.82
CA ALA A 158 -1.93 -18.94 2.14
C ALA A 158 -2.34 -19.76 0.90
N ASP A 159 -3.63 -19.79 0.55
CA ASP A 159 -4.21 -20.65 -0.49
C ASP A 159 -4.83 -19.91 -1.70
N ALA A 160 -4.67 -18.58 -1.81
CA ALA A 160 -5.42 -17.81 -2.81
C ALA A 160 -4.55 -17.19 -3.92
N ARG A 161 -3.38 -17.77 -4.20
CA ARG A 161 -2.62 -17.38 -5.40
C ARG A 161 -3.15 -18.16 -6.59
N ASP A 162 -3.98 -17.52 -7.39
CA ASP A 162 -4.59 -18.13 -8.59
C ASP A 162 -3.89 -17.72 -9.89
N GLY A 163 -2.83 -16.90 -9.80
CA GLY A 163 -2.06 -16.41 -10.95
C GLY A 163 -2.81 -15.33 -11.74
N SER A 164 -3.79 -14.70 -11.11
CA SER A 164 -4.51 -13.56 -11.66
C SER A 164 -4.62 -12.44 -10.62
N VAL A 165 -4.80 -11.21 -11.06
CA VAL A 165 -4.95 -10.03 -10.18
C VAL A 165 -6.31 -9.40 -10.44
N SER A 166 -7.17 -9.46 -9.45
CA SER A 166 -8.46 -8.78 -9.46
C SER A 166 -8.30 -7.26 -9.30
N MET A 167 -9.36 -6.50 -9.63
CA MET A 167 -9.40 -5.06 -9.38
C MET A 167 -9.19 -4.72 -7.90
N ASP A 168 -9.70 -5.55 -6.98
CA ASP A 168 -9.60 -5.30 -5.54
C ASP A 168 -8.16 -5.48 -5.05
N GLU A 169 -7.45 -6.53 -5.46
CA GLU A 169 -6.03 -6.76 -5.17
C GLU A 169 -5.16 -5.64 -5.75
N TRP A 170 -5.45 -5.23 -6.97
CA TRP A 170 -4.79 -4.09 -7.61
C TRP A 170 -4.95 -2.79 -6.83
N ILE A 171 -6.17 -2.48 -6.41
CA ILE A 171 -6.47 -1.28 -5.62
C ILE A 171 -5.81 -1.37 -4.25
N GLU A 172 -5.78 -2.54 -3.60
CA GLU A 172 -5.11 -2.72 -2.32
C GLU A 172 -3.60 -2.50 -2.43
N TYR A 173 -2.97 -3.07 -3.44
CA TYR A 173 -1.56 -2.80 -3.73
C TYR A 173 -1.28 -1.31 -3.87
N TYR A 174 -2.07 -0.59 -4.70
CA TYR A 174 -1.88 0.84 -4.87
C TYR A 174 -2.27 1.68 -3.66
N ASN A 175 -3.15 1.21 -2.79
CA ASN A 175 -3.35 1.81 -1.48
C ASN A 175 -2.05 1.80 -0.66
N ASN A 176 -1.35 0.67 -0.62
CA ASN A 176 -0.07 0.54 0.08
C ASN A 176 1.01 1.45 -0.54
N VAL A 177 1.15 1.43 -1.86
CA VAL A 177 2.08 2.35 -2.57
C VAL A 177 1.73 3.82 -2.28
N SER A 178 0.45 4.17 -2.34
CA SER A 178 -0.05 5.52 -2.08
C SER A 178 0.30 6.03 -0.69
N MET A 179 0.31 5.15 0.32
CA MET A 179 0.68 5.52 1.69
C MET A 179 2.12 6.05 1.78
N SER A 180 3.02 5.54 0.95
CA SER A 180 4.42 5.97 0.91
C SER A 180 4.68 7.22 0.08
N ILE A 181 3.64 7.84 -0.50
CA ILE A 181 3.75 9.03 -1.36
C ILE A 181 2.92 10.19 -0.79
N ASP A 182 3.57 11.29 -0.42
CA ASP A 182 2.88 12.42 0.22
C ASP A 182 2.04 13.26 -0.75
N ARG A 183 2.49 13.43 -2.00
CA ARG A 183 1.93 14.38 -2.96
C ARG A 183 1.23 13.67 -4.11
N ASP A 184 0.07 14.18 -4.51
CA ASP A 184 -0.73 13.62 -5.62
C ASP A 184 -0.02 13.76 -6.97
N ASP A 185 0.67 14.88 -7.22
CA ASP A 185 1.42 15.09 -8.45
C ASP A 185 2.60 14.10 -8.60
N TYR A 186 3.23 13.70 -7.49
CA TYR A 186 4.26 12.68 -7.50
C TYR A 186 3.67 11.28 -7.74
N PHE A 187 2.51 10.97 -7.15
CA PHE A 187 1.79 9.74 -7.42
C PHE A 187 1.38 9.67 -8.91
N GLU A 188 0.83 10.77 -9.45
CA GLU A 188 0.50 10.86 -10.87
C GLU A 188 1.72 10.65 -11.78
N LEU A 189 2.85 11.30 -11.46
CA LEU A 189 4.09 11.13 -12.22
C LEU A 189 4.55 9.67 -12.22
N MET A 190 4.53 9.03 -11.05
CA MET A 190 4.88 7.61 -10.92
C MET A 190 3.96 6.75 -11.78
N MET A 191 2.64 6.93 -11.68
CA MET A 191 1.65 6.17 -12.46
C MET A 191 1.81 6.39 -13.97
N ASN A 192 2.02 7.64 -14.39
CA ASN A 192 2.27 7.96 -15.79
C ASN A 192 3.54 7.28 -16.32
N ASN A 193 4.62 7.28 -15.54
CA ASN A 193 5.90 6.67 -15.95
C ASN A 193 5.80 5.13 -15.97
N THR A 194 5.09 4.54 -15.01
CA THR A 194 4.93 3.08 -14.92
C THR A 194 4.04 2.56 -16.05
N TRP A 195 2.90 3.22 -16.29
CA TRP A 195 1.85 2.68 -17.16
C TRP A 195 1.72 3.40 -18.50
N ASN A 196 2.56 4.42 -18.73
CA ASN A 196 2.63 5.17 -20.00
C ASN A 196 1.25 5.66 -20.51
N PHE A 197 0.50 6.34 -19.64
CA PHE A 197 -0.85 6.82 -19.97
C PHE A 197 -0.90 7.79 -21.16
N LYS A 198 0.21 8.44 -21.48
CA LYS A 198 0.28 9.42 -22.56
C LYS A 198 0.54 8.79 -23.93
N GLY A 199 0.86 7.49 -23.96
CA GLY A 199 1.15 6.81 -25.24
C GLY A 199 2.41 7.33 -25.96
N ASP A 200 3.17 8.21 -25.32
CA ASP A 200 4.43 8.67 -25.86
C ASP A 200 5.36 7.45 -25.99
N ARG A 201 6.06 7.35 -27.11
CA ARG A 201 6.97 6.23 -27.37
C ARG A 201 7.95 6.15 -26.20
N VAL A 202 7.75 5.16 -25.33
CA VAL A 202 8.76 4.83 -24.34
C VAL A 202 9.99 4.44 -25.11
N THR A 203 10.97 5.32 -25.13
CA THR A 203 12.34 4.92 -25.45
C THR A 203 12.67 3.83 -24.46
N LYS A 204 12.94 2.64 -24.98
CA LYS A 204 13.15 1.36 -24.31
C LYS A 204 14.13 1.49 -23.12
N LYS A 205 13.65 1.93 -21.99
CA LYS A 205 14.31 1.71 -20.70
C LYS A 205 13.41 0.76 -19.95
N GLY A 206 13.72 -0.53 -20.05
CA GLY A 206 13.08 -1.55 -19.25
C GLY A 206 13.29 -1.27 -17.76
N TRP A 207 12.50 -1.85 -16.93
CA TRP A 207 12.59 -1.88 -15.45
C TRP A 207 13.90 -2.55 -14.94
N GLY A 208 14.93 -2.57 -15.66
CA GLY A 208 16.28 -2.96 -15.25
C GLY A 208 17.20 -1.85 -15.72
N GLY A 209 17.76 -1.11 -14.77
CA GLY A 209 18.70 -0.04 -15.07
C GLY A 209 19.76 -0.46 -16.08
N GLU A 210 20.19 0.51 -16.89
CA GLU A 210 21.30 0.32 -17.82
C GLU A 210 22.53 -0.20 -17.10
N VAL A 211 23.15 -1.21 -17.67
CA VAL A 211 24.59 -1.37 -17.66
C VAL A 211 25.11 -0.74 -18.92
#